data_40331e20bfa01a461116d5e5c50db04e
#
_entry.id   40331e20bfa01a461116d5e5c50db04e
#
_cell.length_a   1.000
_cell.length_b   1.000
_cell.length_c   1.000
_cell.angle_alpha   90.00
_cell.angle_beta   90.00
_cell.angle_gamma   90.00
#
_symmetry.space_group_name_H-M   'P 1'
#
loop_
_entity.id
_entity.type
_entity.pdbx_description
1 polymer ?
#
loop_
_entity_poly.entity_id
_entity_poly.type
_entity_poly.pdbx_seq_one_letter_code
_entity_poly.pdbx_strand_id
1 'polypeptide(L)'
;MNIFSLLIIALAMFPAVSHATLAQDIIRRADEIRSPNQPFRYTVTVREYKEKAGEAVNTQIFDVSMRFMKPENGQPADARSLVRFIYPARDKGKIMLSDWYDLWFYSPELRRPMPVSPEQRLVGQIANSDVIVTNFDYSYNAQLTGETACGNSLCYRLSLERKTAAATYPKIVYLVEKATSRPYSAAFYSQDEKLLKEVRYQDYQTVLGESRPMKIIVHDARHHKGFTVMEYSDIKLESLPEFHFTREAIQRGVR
;
A
#
# COMPACT_ATOMS: atom_id res chain seq x y z
N MET A 1 50.77 -16.84 -53.13
CA MET A 1 49.61 -15.90 -53.20
C MET A 1 48.61 -16.40 -52.19
N ASN A 2 48.75 -16.00 -50.91
CA ASN A 2 47.94 -16.49 -49.78
C ASN A 2 46.79 -15.50 -49.53
N ILE A 3 45.56 -15.96 -49.69
CA ILE A 3 44.37 -15.21 -49.39
C ILE A 3 43.94 -15.58 -47.95
N PHE A 4 44.17 -14.68 -47.01
CA PHE A 4 43.65 -14.80 -45.63
C PHE A 4 42.16 -14.34 -45.62
N SER A 5 41.26 -15.28 -45.45
CA SER A 5 39.83 -14.98 -45.19
C SER A 5 39.68 -14.55 -43.73
N LEU A 6 39.33 -13.27 -43.51
CA LEU A 6 39.00 -12.71 -42.21
C LEU A 6 37.54 -13.06 -41.89
N LEU A 7 37.36 -13.98 -40.91
CA LEU A 7 36.04 -14.34 -40.41
C LEU A 7 35.63 -13.30 -39.33
N ILE A 8 34.71 -12.40 -39.67
CA ILE A 8 34.15 -11.43 -38.72
C ILE A 8 33.00 -12.15 -37.94
N ILE A 9 33.27 -12.49 -36.68
CA ILE A 9 32.24 -12.98 -35.75
C ILE A 9 31.50 -11.76 -35.22
N ALA A 10 30.28 -11.53 -35.72
CA ALA A 10 29.36 -10.55 -35.15
C ALA A 10 28.82 -11.08 -33.82
N LEU A 11 29.35 -10.53 -32.70
CA LEU A 11 28.84 -10.80 -31.36
C LEU A 11 27.50 -10.06 -31.19
N ALA A 12 26.39 -10.78 -31.27
CA ALA A 12 25.07 -10.23 -31.01
C ALA A 12 24.96 -9.88 -29.51
N MET A 13 25.09 -8.58 -29.18
CA MET A 13 24.76 -8.06 -27.86
C MET A 13 23.24 -8.10 -27.69
N PHE A 14 22.72 -9.14 -27.04
CA PHE A 14 21.38 -9.09 -26.48
C PHE A 14 21.39 -8.12 -25.30
N PRO A 15 20.47 -7.10 -25.26
CA PRO A 15 20.37 -6.24 -24.11
C PRO A 15 19.91 -7.10 -22.91
N ALA A 16 20.74 -7.25 -21.90
CA ALA A 16 20.37 -7.82 -20.64
C ALA A 16 19.35 -6.85 -19.99
N VAL A 17 18.06 -7.18 -20.05
CA VAL A 17 17.03 -6.48 -19.26
C VAL A 17 17.42 -6.68 -17.81
N SER A 18 17.79 -5.61 -17.13
CA SER A 18 18.21 -5.65 -15.75
C SER A 18 17.08 -6.26 -14.90
N HIS A 19 17.40 -7.26 -14.10
CA HIS A 19 16.43 -7.88 -13.16
C HIS A 19 15.79 -6.86 -12.21
N ALA A 20 16.48 -5.74 -11.95
CA ALA A 20 15.96 -4.62 -11.19
C ALA A 20 14.80 -3.92 -11.91
N THR A 21 14.88 -3.74 -13.23
CA THR A 21 13.80 -3.14 -14.04
C THR A 21 12.55 -4.02 -14.02
N LEU A 22 12.71 -5.33 -14.21
CA LEU A 22 11.59 -6.28 -14.14
C LEU A 22 10.92 -6.27 -12.77
N ALA A 23 11.67 -6.30 -11.67
CA ALA A 23 11.11 -6.28 -10.33
C ALA A 23 10.31 -4.99 -10.07
N GLN A 24 10.81 -3.84 -10.53
CA GLN A 24 10.13 -2.56 -10.39
C GLN A 24 8.85 -2.50 -11.24
N ASP A 25 8.86 -3.07 -12.44
CA ASP A 25 7.67 -3.17 -13.29
C ASP A 25 6.57 -4.06 -12.68
N ILE A 26 6.96 -5.17 -12.04
CA ILE A 26 6.02 -6.05 -11.33
C ILE A 26 5.31 -5.31 -10.19
N ILE A 27 6.06 -4.59 -9.34
CA ILE A 27 5.42 -3.86 -8.22
C ILE A 27 4.58 -2.69 -8.71
N ARG A 28 4.98 -1.99 -9.77
CA ARG A 28 4.19 -0.92 -10.39
C ARG A 28 2.85 -1.46 -10.87
N ARG A 29 2.83 -2.59 -11.57
CA ARG A 29 1.60 -3.21 -12.04
C ARG A 29 0.73 -3.71 -10.88
N ALA A 30 1.32 -4.27 -9.85
CA ALA A 30 0.62 -4.67 -8.63
C ALA A 30 0.00 -3.47 -7.89
N ASP A 31 0.67 -2.32 -7.87
CA ASP A 31 0.13 -1.08 -7.30
C ASP A 31 -1.06 -0.53 -8.10
N GLU A 32 -1.01 -0.57 -9.44
CA GLU A 32 -2.15 -0.20 -10.31
C GLU A 32 -3.38 -1.07 -10.05
N ILE A 33 -3.17 -2.35 -9.76
CA ILE A 33 -4.24 -3.29 -9.35
C ILE A 33 -4.78 -2.92 -7.97
N ARG A 34 -3.92 -2.58 -6.99
CA ARG A 34 -4.35 -2.24 -5.63
C ARG A 34 -5.13 -0.93 -5.55
N SER A 35 -4.75 0.06 -6.36
CA SER A 35 -5.36 1.39 -6.29
C SER A 35 -5.43 2.08 -7.64
N PRO A 36 -6.44 2.95 -7.87
CA PRO A 36 -6.46 3.82 -9.04
C PRO A 36 -5.25 4.75 -9.08
N ASN A 37 -4.72 5.00 -10.29
CA ASN A 37 -3.67 6.01 -10.52
C ASN A 37 -4.24 7.44 -10.74
N GLN A 38 -5.37 7.72 -10.13
CA GLN A 38 -6.12 8.98 -10.20
C GLN A 38 -6.67 9.28 -8.82
N PRO A 39 -7.05 10.54 -8.52
CA PRO A 39 -7.73 10.84 -7.26
C PRO A 39 -9.01 10.00 -7.10
N PHE A 40 -9.17 9.37 -5.96
CA PHE A 40 -10.29 8.49 -5.68
C PHE A 40 -10.69 8.53 -4.20
N ARG A 41 -11.88 8.03 -3.93
CA ARG A 41 -12.44 7.88 -2.59
C ARG A 41 -12.93 6.46 -2.38
N TYR A 42 -12.87 5.98 -1.16
CA TYR A 42 -13.38 4.67 -0.76
C TYR A 42 -13.80 4.65 0.71
N THR A 43 -14.62 3.67 1.06
CA THR A 43 -14.91 3.32 2.44
C THR A 43 -14.09 2.08 2.81
N VAL A 44 -13.48 2.07 3.99
CA VAL A 44 -12.84 0.88 4.54
C VAL A 44 -13.42 0.55 5.90
N THR A 45 -13.91 -0.68 6.04
CA THR A 45 -14.35 -1.26 7.30
C THR A 45 -13.24 -2.13 7.88
N VAL A 46 -12.77 -1.80 9.07
CA VAL A 46 -11.71 -2.51 9.78
C VAL A 46 -12.33 -3.25 10.96
N ARG A 47 -12.16 -4.58 11.00
CA ARG A 47 -12.65 -5.43 12.10
C ARG A 47 -11.51 -6.22 12.73
N GLU A 48 -11.37 -6.09 14.03
CA GLU A 48 -10.42 -6.86 14.83
C GLU A 48 -11.09 -8.11 15.40
N TYR A 49 -10.42 -9.25 15.24
CA TYR A 49 -10.84 -10.55 15.77
C TYR A 49 -9.75 -11.10 16.69
N LYS A 50 -10.15 -11.64 17.84
CA LYS A 50 -9.24 -12.34 18.76
C LYS A 50 -9.07 -13.81 18.40
N GLU A 51 -10.09 -14.41 17.80
CA GLU A 51 -10.15 -15.82 17.42
C GLU A 51 -10.77 -15.98 16.03
N LYS A 52 -10.46 -17.10 15.36
CA LYS A 52 -10.90 -17.37 13.97
C LYS A 52 -12.43 -17.46 13.80
N ALA A 53 -13.16 -17.86 14.84
CA ALA A 53 -14.60 -18.11 14.80
C ALA A 53 -15.41 -17.17 15.70
N GLY A 54 -14.82 -16.08 16.16
CA GLY A 54 -15.47 -15.13 17.07
C GLY A 54 -16.13 -13.95 16.35
N GLU A 55 -16.90 -13.18 17.12
CA GLU A 55 -17.35 -11.86 16.69
C GLU A 55 -16.21 -10.84 16.71
N ALA A 56 -16.32 -9.80 15.90
CA ALA A 56 -15.36 -8.71 15.92
C ALA A 56 -15.40 -8.00 17.28
N VAL A 57 -14.25 -7.93 17.94
CA VAL A 57 -14.11 -7.24 19.25
C VAL A 57 -13.98 -5.74 19.11
N ASN A 58 -13.61 -5.27 17.92
CA ASN A 58 -13.54 -3.85 17.57
C ASN A 58 -13.88 -3.68 16.10
N THR A 59 -14.64 -2.65 15.79
CA THR A 59 -14.97 -2.27 14.42
C THR A 59 -14.79 -0.78 14.27
N GLN A 60 -14.10 -0.38 13.19
CA GLN A 60 -14.03 1.02 12.77
C GLN A 60 -14.34 1.13 11.28
N ILE A 61 -14.94 2.24 10.89
CA ILE A 61 -15.22 2.55 9.50
C ILE A 61 -14.62 3.92 9.18
N PHE A 62 -13.88 3.97 8.10
CA PHE A 62 -13.24 5.17 7.60
C PHE A 62 -13.73 5.48 6.20
N ASP A 63 -13.92 6.77 5.94
CA ASP A 63 -14.08 7.33 4.60
C ASP A 63 -12.75 7.97 4.21
N VAL A 64 -12.14 7.48 3.15
CA VAL A 64 -10.80 7.86 2.74
C VAL A 64 -10.84 8.52 1.36
N SER A 65 -10.34 9.74 1.28
CA SER A 65 -10.09 10.43 0.02
C SER A 65 -8.60 10.44 -0.26
N MET A 66 -8.21 9.97 -1.44
CA MET A 66 -6.83 9.89 -1.90
C MET A 66 -6.59 10.88 -3.03
N ARG A 67 -5.55 11.68 -2.92
CA ARG A 67 -4.98 12.48 -4.00
C ARG A 67 -3.62 11.89 -4.33
N PHE A 68 -3.56 11.23 -5.46
CA PHE A 68 -2.31 10.71 -5.98
C PHE A 68 -2.01 11.38 -7.31
N MET A 69 -0.85 11.99 -7.41
CA MET A 69 -0.35 12.64 -8.62
C MET A 69 0.97 12.00 -9.01
N LYS A 70 1.08 11.50 -10.23
CA LYS A 70 2.35 10.99 -10.77
C LYS A 70 3.36 12.15 -10.87
N PRO A 71 4.68 11.87 -10.84
CA PRO A 71 5.68 12.87 -11.17
C PRO A 71 5.43 13.36 -12.57
N GLU A 72 5.31 14.66 -12.74
CA GLU A 72 5.13 15.30 -14.04
C GLU A 72 5.96 16.59 -14.12
N ASN A 73 6.59 16.84 -15.27
CA ASN A 73 7.33 18.07 -15.52
C ASN A 73 8.37 18.44 -14.44
N GLY A 74 9.08 17.44 -13.89
CA GLY A 74 10.10 17.64 -12.84
C GLY A 74 9.53 17.87 -11.43
N GLN A 75 8.21 17.84 -11.25
CA GLN A 75 7.58 17.83 -9.93
C GLN A 75 7.59 16.41 -9.37
N PRO A 76 7.88 16.23 -8.07
CA PRO A 76 7.77 14.91 -7.42
C PRO A 76 6.32 14.42 -7.43
N ALA A 77 6.14 13.11 -7.32
CA ALA A 77 4.81 12.55 -7.09
C ALA A 77 4.20 13.18 -5.84
N ASP A 78 2.89 13.45 -5.86
CA ASP A 78 2.12 13.92 -4.69
C ASP A 78 1.23 12.77 -4.20
N ALA A 79 1.32 12.43 -2.92
CA ALA A 79 0.51 11.39 -2.31
C ALA A 79 -0.06 11.90 -0.99
N ARG A 80 -1.27 12.46 -1.06
CA ARG A 80 -2.00 12.96 0.11
C ARG A 80 -3.26 12.16 0.34
N SER A 81 -3.62 11.98 1.60
CA SER A 81 -4.87 11.34 1.95
C SER A 81 -5.57 12.03 3.11
N LEU A 82 -6.89 11.93 3.09
CA LEU A 82 -7.76 12.43 4.14
C LEU A 82 -8.64 11.27 4.61
N VAL A 83 -8.42 10.83 5.86
CA VAL A 83 -9.14 9.72 6.50
C VAL A 83 -10.12 10.30 7.51
N ARG A 84 -11.42 10.19 7.23
CA ARG A 84 -12.48 10.60 8.13
C ARG A 84 -13.00 9.42 8.91
N PHE A 85 -13.08 9.53 10.23
CA PHE A 85 -13.64 8.51 11.10
C PHE A 85 -15.17 8.61 11.07
N ILE A 86 -15.83 7.52 10.64
CA ILE A 86 -17.28 7.45 10.51
C ILE A 86 -17.91 6.65 11.65
N TYR A 87 -17.28 5.57 12.04
CA TYR A 87 -17.76 4.67 13.09
C TYR A 87 -16.57 4.19 13.96
N PRO A 88 -16.76 4.03 15.28
CA PRO A 88 -17.99 4.24 16.07
C PRO A 88 -18.36 5.72 16.22
N ALA A 89 -19.58 6.00 16.67
CA ALA A 89 -20.11 7.37 16.79
C ALA A 89 -19.24 8.29 17.67
N ARG A 90 -18.57 7.75 18.70
CA ARG A 90 -17.63 8.48 19.56
C ARG A 90 -16.39 9.01 18.84
N ASP A 91 -16.05 8.42 17.68
CA ASP A 91 -14.87 8.80 16.89
C ASP A 91 -15.24 9.69 15.69
N LYS A 92 -16.54 9.93 15.48
CA LYS A 92 -17.03 10.76 14.39
C LYS A 92 -16.51 12.20 14.53
N GLY A 93 -15.98 12.73 13.41
CA GLY A 93 -15.37 14.06 13.37
C GLY A 93 -13.87 14.06 13.59
N LYS A 94 -13.27 12.93 13.99
CA LYS A 94 -11.82 12.74 13.93
C LYS A 94 -11.37 12.62 12.49
N ILE A 95 -10.20 13.18 12.19
CA ILE A 95 -9.62 13.20 10.85
C ILE A 95 -8.13 12.89 10.96
N MET A 96 -7.63 12.06 10.06
CA MET A 96 -6.19 11.88 9.85
C MET A 96 -5.85 12.37 8.45
N LEU A 97 -4.85 13.24 8.37
CA LEU A 97 -4.29 13.78 7.14
C LEU A 97 -2.93 13.17 6.92
N SER A 98 -2.69 12.65 5.74
CA SER A 98 -1.37 12.25 5.28
C SER A 98 -0.88 13.20 4.20
N ASP A 99 0.36 13.65 4.34
CA ASP A 99 1.13 14.32 3.30
C ASP A 99 2.42 13.49 3.13
N TRP A 100 2.42 12.60 2.14
CA TRP A 100 3.41 11.53 2.01
C TRP A 100 3.51 10.67 3.28
N TYR A 101 4.62 10.75 3.98
CA TYR A 101 4.92 9.98 5.19
C TYR A 101 4.54 10.72 6.47
N ASP A 102 4.26 12.03 6.38
CA ASP A 102 3.85 12.83 7.52
C ASP A 102 2.37 12.63 7.80
N LEU A 103 2.04 12.21 9.01
CA LEU A 103 0.68 12.02 9.46
C LEU A 103 0.31 13.05 10.53
N TRP A 104 -0.89 13.61 10.37
CA TRP A 104 -1.48 14.55 11.28
C TRP A 104 -2.85 14.04 11.71
N PHE A 105 -3.10 14.02 13.00
CA PHE A 105 -4.38 13.64 13.56
C PHE A 105 -5.08 14.86 14.14
N TYR A 106 -6.37 15.00 13.84
CA TYR A 106 -7.26 16.01 14.39
C TYR A 106 -8.43 15.35 15.10
N SER A 107 -8.76 15.88 16.27
CA SER A 107 -10.01 15.59 16.99
C SER A 107 -10.66 16.92 17.38
N PRO A 108 -12.00 17.03 17.35
CA PRO A 108 -12.70 18.23 17.82
C PRO A 108 -12.31 18.64 19.25
N GLU A 109 -11.94 17.66 20.09
CA GLU A 109 -11.50 17.88 21.48
C GLU A 109 -10.11 18.53 21.57
N LEU A 110 -9.21 18.19 20.64
CA LEU A 110 -7.84 18.70 20.62
C LEU A 110 -7.73 20.11 20.02
N ARG A 111 -8.72 20.54 19.25
CA ARG A 111 -8.81 21.85 18.58
C ARG A 111 -7.69 22.21 17.61
N ARG A 112 -6.68 21.35 17.46
CA ARG A 112 -5.55 21.53 16.54
C ARG A 112 -5.06 20.19 16.03
N PRO A 113 -4.56 20.11 14.78
CA PRO A 113 -3.89 18.91 14.27
C PRO A 113 -2.59 18.65 15.06
N MET A 114 -2.34 17.37 15.36
CA MET A 114 -1.12 16.91 16.02
C MET A 114 -0.42 15.88 15.16
N PRO A 115 0.92 15.89 15.06
CA PRO A 115 1.64 14.85 14.35
C PRO A 115 1.48 13.51 15.07
N VAL A 116 1.32 12.43 14.31
CA VAL A 116 1.25 11.05 14.82
C VAL A 116 2.18 10.16 14.03
N SER A 117 2.69 9.11 14.69
CA SER A 117 3.57 8.16 13.99
C SER A 117 2.77 7.30 13.00
N PRO A 118 3.28 7.11 11.75
CA PRO A 118 2.73 6.15 10.80
C PRO A 118 2.66 4.72 11.34
N GLU A 119 3.59 4.32 12.18
CA GLU A 119 3.71 2.98 12.77
C GLU A 119 2.80 2.77 13.97
N GLN A 120 2.26 3.85 14.55
CA GLN A 120 1.37 3.75 15.71
C GLN A 120 0.13 2.94 15.36
N ARG A 121 -0.22 2.02 16.26
CA ARG A 121 -1.42 1.18 16.12
C ARG A 121 -2.68 2.06 16.10
N LEU A 122 -3.51 1.84 15.10
CA LEU A 122 -4.81 2.48 14.95
C LEU A 122 -5.92 1.57 15.46
N VAL A 123 -6.03 0.36 14.90
CA VAL A 123 -7.06 -0.64 15.26
C VAL A 123 -6.48 -2.05 15.08
N GLY A 124 -6.65 -2.93 16.06
CA GLY A 124 -6.19 -4.30 15.95
C GLY A 124 -4.72 -4.40 15.56
N GLN A 125 -4.44 -4.98 14.41
CA GLN A 125 -3.09 -5.12 13.85
C GLN A 125 -2.76 -4.04 12.81
N ILE A 126 -3.64 -3.07 12.63
CA ILE A 126 -3.53 -2.01 11.64
C ILE A 126 -2.82 -0.80 12.26
N ALA A 127 -1.76 -0.32 11.62
CA ALA A 127 -1.11 0.94 11.92
C ALA A 127 -1.83 2.11 11.21
N ASN A 128 -1.52 3.35 11.61
CA ASN A 128 -2.07 4.55 10.99
C ASN A 128 -1.84 4.58 9.47
N SER A 129 -0.65 4.17 9.01
CA SER A 129 -0.31 4.13 7.58
C SER A 129 -1.02 3.04 6.78
N ASP A 130 -1.58 2.01 7.44
CA ASP A 130 -2.16 0.87 6.73
C ASP A 130 -3.55 1.15 6.14
N VAL A 131 -4.27 2.14 6.69
CA VAL A 131 -5.57 2.58 6.15
C VAL A 131 -5.39 3.49 4.93
N ILE A 132 -4.16 3.87 4.63
CA ILE A 132 -3.79 4.68 3.48
C ILE A 132 -3.13 3.77 2.47
N VAL A 133 -3.58 3.80 1.22
CA VAL A 133 -2.96 2.98 0.17
C VAL A 133 -1.56 3.53 -0.13
N THR A 134 -0.53 2.80 0.30
CA THR A 134 0.86 3.12 -0.01
C THR A 134 1.21 2.59 -1.39
N ASN A 135 1.82 3.43 -2.23
CA ASN A 135 2.39 3.02 -3.49
C ASN A 135 3.80 2.46 -3.25
N PHE A 136 4.00 1.16 -3.51
CA PHE A 136 5.27 0.49 -3.27
C PHE A 136 6.32 0.86 -4.33
N ASP A 137 5.92 1.09 -5.57
CA ASP A 137 6.83 1.48 -6.65
C ASP A 137 7.56 2.80 -6.33
N TYR A 138 6.88 3.77 -5.71
CA TYR A 138 7.49 5.02 -5.28
C TYR A 138 8.32 4.90 -4.01
N SER A 139 7.87 4.08 -3.06
CA SER A 139 8.44 4.02 -1.71
C SER A 139 9.58 3.02 -1.56
N TYR A 140 9.69 2.03 -2.46
CA TYR A 140 10.62 0.91 -2.32
C TYR A 140 11.41 0.62 -3.60
N ASN A 141 12.66 0.20 -3.42
CA ASN A 141 13.45 -0.48 -4.43
C ASN A 141 13.09 -1.97 -4.40
N ALA A 142 12.78 -2.56 -5.57
CA ALA A 142 12.41 -3.94 -5.68
C ALA A 142 13.54 -4.81 -6.22
N GLN A 143 13.69 -6.00 -5.66
CA GLN A 143 14.56 -7.05 -6.16
C GLN A 143 13.75 -8.34 -6.32
N LEU A 144 13.79 -8.96 -7.50
CA LEU A 144 13.24 -10.28 -7.73
C LEU A 144 14.17 -11.33 -7.10
N THR A 145 13.69 -12.05 -6.08
CA THR A 145 14.47 -13.05 -5.34
C THR A 145 14.16 -14.49 -5.73
N GLY A 146 13.17 -14.69 -6.61
CA GLY A 146 12.78 -16.00 -7.12
C GLY A 146 11.29 -16.12 -7.40
N GLU A 147 10.85 -17.36 -7.51
CA GLU A 147 9.45 -17.73 -7.69
C GLU A 147 9.04 -18.73 -6.60
N THR A 148 7.77 -18.74 -6.23
CA THR A 148 7.24 -19.66 -5.22
C THR A 148 5.77 -19.99 -5.50
N ALA A 149 5.32 -21.15 -5.06
CA ALA A 149 3.89 -21.48 -5.12
C ALA A 149 3.08 -20.57 -4.19
N CYS A 150 1.93 -20.11 -4.66
CA CYS A 150 0.99 -19.27 -3.92
C CYS A 150 -0.46 -19.77 -4.19
N GLY A 151 -0.96 -20.61 -3.30
CA GLY A 151 -2.20 -21.34 -3.54
C GLY A 151 -2.07 -22.25 -4.75
N ASN A 152 -2.97 -22.10 -5.73
CA ASN A 152 -2.97 -22.87 -6.99
C ASN A 152 -2.18 -22.15 -8.12
N SER A 153 -1.46 -21.07 -7.80
CA SER A 153 -0.74 -20.24 -8.75
C SER A 153 0.76 -20.22 -8.47
N LEU A 154 1.54 -19.67 -9.39
CA LEU A 154 2.95 -19.34 -9.22
C LEU A 154 3.08 -17.84 -8.99
N CYS A 155 3.85 -17.43 -7.99
CA CYS A 155 4.11 -16.05 -7.65
C CYS A 155 5.59 -15.68 -7.86
N TYR A 156 5.82 -14.45 -8.31
CA TYR A 156 7.09 -13.78 -8.11
C TYR A 156 7.28 -13.49 -6.63
N ARG A 157 8.49 -13.74 -6.12
CA ARG A 157 8.90 -13.36 -4.77
C ARG A 157 9.84 -12.17 -4.87
N LEU A 158 9.41 -11.04 -4.33
CA LEU A 158 10.13 -9.78 -4.36
C LEU A 158 10.60 -9.40 -2.96
N SER A 159 11.84 -8.89 -2.86
CA SER A 159 12.32 -8.16 -1.68
C SER A 159 12.22 -6.67 -1.98
N LEU A 160 11.50 -5.95 -1.13
CA LEU A 160 11.33 -4.51 -1.24
C LEU A 160 12.07 -3.85 -0.08
N GLU A 161 12.97 -2.92 -0.40
CA GLU A 161 13.71 -2.13 0.58
C GLU A 161 13.32 -0.65 0.43
N ARG A 162 13.02 0.01 1.54
CA ARG A 162 12.58 1.40 1.52
C ARG A 162 13.62 2.32 0.90
N LYS A 163 13.18 3.25 0.05
CA LYS A 163 14.03 4.27 -0.57
C LYS A 163 14.45 5.36 0.42
N THR A 164 13.62 5.62 1.42
CA THR A 164 13.87 6.65 2.45
C THR A 164 13.52 6.12 3.83
N ALA A 165 14.16 6.66 4.87
CA ALA A 165 13.86 6.32 6.25
C ALA A 165 12.42 6.67 6.68
N ALA A 166 11.76 7.55 5.95
CA ALA A 166 10.38 7.99 6.22
C ALA A 166 9.32 6.93 5.84
N ALA A 167 9.62 5.99 4.93
CA ALA A 167 8.71 4.89 4.65
C ALA A 167 8.54 4.00 5.88
N THR A 168 7.30 3.67 6.22
CA THR A 168 6.90 3.03 7.49
C THR A 168 7.64 1.72 7.76
N TYR A 169 7.78 0.86 6.75
CA TYR A 169 8.40 -0.46 6.92
C TYR A 169 9.73 -0.53 6.20
N PRO A 170 10.84 -0.88 6.90
CA PRO A 170 12.17 -0.97 6.29
C PRO A 170 12.26 -1.98 5.15
N LYS A 171 11.59 -3.13 5.31
CA LYS A 171 11.65 -4.24 4.35
C LYS A 171 10.29 -4.92 4.23
N ILE A 172 9.95 -5.32 3.00
CA ILE A 172 8.75 -6.09 2.70
C ILE A 172 9.14 -7.27 1.80
N VAL A 173 8.69 -8.47 2.13
CA VAL A 173 8.68 -9.60 1.20
C VAL A 173 7.32 -9.65 0.56
N TYR A 174 7.25 -9.48 -0.77
CA TYR A 174 6.00 -9.32 -1.50
C TYR A 174 5.84 -10.46 -2.51
N LEU A 175 4.68 -11.11 -2.48
CA LEU A 175 4.30 -12.13 -3.44
C LEU A 175 3.26 -11.56 -4.39
N VAL A 176 3.55 -11.67 -5.69
CA VAL A 176 2.69 -11.19 -6.77
C VAL A 176 2.45 -12.35 -7.75
N GLU A 177 1.20 -12.66 -8.04
CA GLU A 177 0.84 -13.72 -9.00
C GLU A 177 1.44 -13.43 -10.36
N LYS A 178 2.15 -14.43 -10.90
CA LYS A 178 2.88 -14.29 -12.17
C LYS A 178 1.95 -14.10 -13.37
N ALA A 179 0.84 -14.81 -13.39
CA ALA A 179 -0.09 -14.78 -14.52
C ALA A 179 -0.96 -13.52 -14.57
N THR A 180 -1.30 -12.93 -13.42
CA THR A 180 -2.29 -11.86 -13.31
C THR A 180 -1.74 -10.55 -12.81
N SER A 181 -0.51 -10.54 -12.28
CA SER A 181 0.11 -9.46 -11.52
C SER A 181 -0.66 -9.05 -10.25
N ARG A 182 -1.58 -9.88 -9.80
CA ARG A 182 -2.35 -9.63 -8.57
C ARG A 182 -1.46 -9.79 -7.34
N PRO A 183 -1.48 -8.84 -6.40
CA PRO A 183 -0.94 -9.04 -5.06
C PRO A 183 -1.48 -10.31 -4.42
N TYR A 184 -0.63 -11.14 -3.87
CA TYR A 184 -1.04 -12.34 -3.14
C TYR A 184 -0.84 -12.17 -1.64
N SER A 185 0.36 -11.77 -1.23
CA SER A 185 0.66 -11.52 0.18
C SER A 185 1.84 -10.57 0.33
N ALA A 186 1.94 -9.95 1.51
CA ALA A 186 3.09 -9.15 1.91
C ALA A 186 3.47 -9.49 3.36
N ALA A 187 4.77 -9.64 3.62
CA ALA A 187 5.33 -9.80 4.96
C ALA A 187 6.19 -8.57 5.27
N PHE A 188 5.89 -7.89 6.37
CA PHE A 188 6.52 -6.63 6.77
C PHE A 188 7.50 -6.85 7.91
N TYR A 189 8.69 -6.30 7.77
CA TYR A 189 9.80 -6.50 8.70
C TYR A 189 10.27 -5.18 9.32
N SER A 190 10.78 -5.28 10.55
CA SER A 190 11.48 -4.19 11.25
C SER A 190 12.90 -4.02 10.70
N GLN A 191 13.60 -2.98 11.18
CA GLN A 191 15.01 -2.75 10.88
C GLN A 191 15.91 -3.92 11.31
N ASP A 192 15.54 -4.62 12.40
CA ASP A 192 16.27 -5.81 12.92
C ASP A 192 15.79 -7.11 12.25
N GLU A 193 15.19 -7.02 11.07
CA GLU A 193 14.67 -8.16 10.29
C GLU A 193 13.65 -9.05 11.04
N LYS A 194 12.99 -8.51 12.06
CA LYS A 194 11.89 -9.22 12.76
C LYS A 194 10.61 -9.07 12.00
N LEU A 195 9.92 -10.16 11.75
CA LEU A 195 8.59 -10.14 11.15
C LEU A 195 7.61 -9.39 12.06
N LEU A 196 6.97 -8.36 11.55
CA LEU A 196 6.00 -7.54 12.26
C LEU A 196 4.58 -8.03 12.02
N LYS A 197 4.25 -8.24 10.75
CA LYS A 197 2.91 -8.68 10.32
C LYS A 197 2.96 -9.32 8.95
N GLU A 198 1.95 -10.14 8.66
CA GLU A 198 1.66 -10.69 7.34
C GLU A 198 0.30 -10.21 6.85
N VAL A 199 0.22 -9.96 5.56
CA VAL A 199 -0.97 -9.48 4.87
C VAL A 199 -1.34 -10.44 3.76
N ARG A 200 -2.63 -10.76 3.63
CA ARG A 200 -3.22 -11.53 2.52
C ARG A 200 -4.24 -10.69 1.79
N TYR A 201 -4.11 -10.64 0.46
CA TYR A 201 -5.04 -9.95 -0.43
C TYR A 201 -6.06 -10.96 -0.94
N GLN A 202 -7.34 -10.64 -0.82
CA GLN A 202 -8.44 -11.55 -1.14
C GLN A 202 -9.63 -10.81 -1.76
N ASP A 203 -10.64 -11.59 -2.18
CA ASP A 203 -11.91 -11.07 -2.70
C ASP A 203 -11.70 -10.08 -3.85
N TYR A 204 -11.06 -10.59 -4.92
CA TYR A 204 -10.77 -9.79 -6.10
C TYR A 204 -12.05 -9.52 -6.91
N GLN A 205 -12.41 -8.26 -7.08
CA GLN A 205 -13.57 -7.81 -7.84
C GLN A 205 -13.15 -6.82 -8.92
N THR A 206 -13.91 -6.77 -10.03
CA THR A 206 -13.68 -5.75 -11.06
C THR A 206 -14.24 -4.42 -10.62
N VAL A 207 -13.35 -3.45 -10.33
CA VAL A 207 -13.70 -2.10 -9.89
C VAL A 207 -12.87 -1.09 -10.68
N LEU A 208 -13.54 -0.13 -11.33
CA LEU A 208 -12.91 0.89 -12.18
C LEU A 208 -11.98 0.26 -13.24
N GLY A 209 -12.44 -0.81 -13.88
CA GLY A 209 -11.75 -1.49 -14.99
C GLY A 209 -10.60 -2.43 -14.58
N GLU A 210 -10.26 -2.52 -13.28
CA GLU A 210 -9.18 -3.38 -12.77
C GLU A 210 -9.71 -4.41 -11.77
N SER A 211 -9.02 -5.56 -11.69
CA SER A 211 -9.31 -6.58 -10.69
C SER A 211 -8.65 -6.23 -9.37
N ARG A 212 -9.40 -5.62 -8.44
CA ARG A 212 -8.89 -5.08 -7.18
C ARG A 212 -9.19 -5.99 -5.99
N PRO A 213 -8.27 -6.11 -5.02
CA PRO A 213 -8.54 -6.83 -3.79
C PRO A 213 -9.51 -5.99 -2.92
N MET A 214 -10.68 -6.54 -2.63
CA MET A 214 -11.69 -5.88 -1.79
C MET A 214 -11.58 -6.28 -0.32
N LYS A 215 -10.69 -7.23 -0.01
CA LYS A 215 -10.47 -7.72 1.35
C LYS A 215 -8.99 -7.93 1.61
N ILE A 216 -8.54 -7.44 2.75
CA ILE A 216 -7.18 -7.65 3.25
C ILE A 216 -7.27 -8.24 4.65
N ILE A 217 -6.56 -9.35 4.89
CA ILE A 217 -6.44 -9.96 6.21
C ILE A 217 -5.02 -9.72 6.71
N VAL A 218 -4.89 -9.20 7.92
CA VAL A 218 -3.63 -8.87 8.57
C VAL A 218 -3.45 -9.72 9.82
N HIS A 219 -2.35 -10.44 9.88
CA HIS A 219 -1.91 -11.22 11.05
C HIS A 219 -0.69 -10.56 11.67
N ASP A 220 -0.69 -10.36 12.99
CA ASP A 220 0.50 -9.96 13.75
C ASP A 220 1.40 -11.18 13.94
N ALA A 221 2.68 -11.04 13.58
CA ALA A 221 3.65 -12.12 13.76
C ALA A 221 3.97 -12.40 15.23
N ARG A 222 3.77 -11.41 16.12
CA ARG A 222 4.11 -11.50 17.55
C ARG A 222 2.97 -12.04 18.41
N HIS A 223 1.73 -11.94 17.92
CA HIS A 223 0.52 -12.34 18.66
C HIS A 223 -0.30 -13.30 17.81
N HIS A 224 -0.01 -14.60 17.92
CA HIS A 224 -0.59 -15.67 17.10
C HIS A 224 -2.11 -15.88 17.23
N LYS A 225 -2.82 -15.11 18.08
CA LYS A 225 -4.21 -15.37 18.45
C LYS A 225 -5.25 -14.44 17.84
N GLY A 226 -4.85 -13.47 17.01
CA GLY A 226 -5.79 -12.52 16.43
C GLY A 226 -5.44 -12.13 15.02
N PHE A 227 -6.41 -11.59 14.33
CA PHE A 227 -6.23 -11.02 13.01
C PHE A 227 -7.15 -9.80 12.83
N THR A 228 -6.84 -8.99 11.85
CA THR A 228 -7.65 -7.84 11.48
C THR A 228 -8.06 -7.97 10.02
N VAL A 229 -9.32 -7.72 9.73
CA VAL A 229 -9.87 -7.72 8.38
C VAL A 229 -10.15 -6.28 7.96
N MET A 230 -9.67 -5.89 6.79
CA MET A 230 -10.03 -4.66 6.11
C MET A 230 -10.88 -5.00 4.89
N GLU A 231 -12.07 -4.44 4.80
CA GLU A 231 -12.98 -4.60 3.66
C GLU A 231 -13.22 -3.24 3.02
N TYR A 232 -13.01 -3.18 1.71
CA TYR A 232 -13.14 -1.97 0.91
C TYR A 232 -14.49 -1.94 0.21
N SER A 233 -15.13 -0.77 0.17
CA SER A 233 -16.37 -0.52 -0.56
C SER A 233 -16.40 0.89 -1.14
N ASP A 234 -17.38 1.17 -1.98
CA ASP A 234 -17.68 2.50 -2.52
C ASP A 234 -16.50 3.18 -3.21
N ILE A 235 -15.64 2.39 -3.85
CA ILE A 235 -14.46 2.91 -4.58
C ILE A 235 -14.96 3.67 -5.80
N LYS A 236 -14.65 4.97 -5.85
CA LYS A 236 -15.01 5.84 -6.96
C LYS A 236 -13.94 6.87 -7.25
N LEU A 237 -13.81 7.27 -8.51
CA LEU A 237 -12.98 8.41 -8.88
C LEU A 237 -13.63 9.68 -8.32
N GLU A 238 -12.89 10.43 -7.53
CA GLU A 238 -13.32 11.68 -6.94
C GLU A 238 -12.10 12.56 -6.68
N SER A 239 -12.10 13.75 -7.27
CA SER A 239 -11.03 14.72 -7.05
C SER A 239 -11.52 15.79 -6.06
N LEU A 240 -10.89 15.83 -4.90
CA LEU A 240 -11.06 16.94 -3.97
C LEU A 240 -10.06 18.06 -4.30
N PRO A 241 -10.45 19.33 -4.15
CA PRO A 241 -9.54 20.46 -4.24
C PRO A 241 -8.33 20.29 -3.27
N GLU A 242 -7.19 20.77 -3.69
CA GLU A 242 -5.93 20.58 -2.94
C GLU A 242 -5.98 21.13 -1.52
N PHE A 243 -6.69 22.24 -1.30
CA PHE A 243 -6.81 22.87 0.01
C PHE A 243 -7.45 21.95 1.07
N HIS A 244 -8.25 20.93 0.67
CA HIS A 244 -8.82 19.96 1.61
C HIS A 244 -7.73 19.10 2.29
N PHE A 245 -6.58 18.96 1.64
CA PHE A 245 -5.45 18.18 2.16
C PHE A 245 -4.44 19.07 2.91
N THR A 246 -4.93 20.01 3.70
CA THR A 246 -4.11 20.90 4.54
C THR A 246 -4.49 20.80 6.01
N ARG A 247 -3.56 21.12 6.90
CA ARG A 247 -3.80 21.12 8.36
C ARG A 247 -4.84 22.15 8.74
N GLU A 248 -4.84 23.29 8.07
CA GLU A 248 -5.81 24.36 8.27
C GLU A 248 -7.23 23.94 7.90
N ALA A 249 -7.38 23.17 6.81
CA ALA A 249 -8.68 22.66 6.37
C ALA A 249 -9.26 21.66 7.38
N ILE A 250 -8.44 20.68 7.84
CA ILE A 250 -8.93 19.70 8.82
C ILE A 250 -9.28 20.33 10.15
N GLN A 251 -8.57 21.39 10.56
CA GLN A 251 -8.87 22.15 11.79
C GLN A 251 -10.21 22.91 11.70
N ARG A 252 -10.59 23.40 10.51
CA ARG A 252 -11.88 24.07 10.27
C ARG A 252 -13.05 23.10 10.11
N GLY A 253 -12.78 21.81 10.16
CA GLY A 253 -13.78 20.77 9.88
C GLY A 253 -14.12 20.75 8.39
N VAL A 254 -13.33 20.04 7.59
CA VAL A 254 -13.60 19.82 6.16
C VAL A 254 -15.00 19.20 6.03
N ARG A 255 -15.95 19.97 5.53
CA ARG A 255 -17.31 19.52 5.18
C ARG A 255 -17.34 19.03 3.75
#